data_6ddb801be3103d7997ff07f89655f149
#
_entry.id   6ddb801be3103d7997ff07f89655f149
#
_cell.length_a   1.000
_cell.length_b   1.000
_cell.length_c   1.000
_cell.angle_alpha   90.00
_cell.angle_beta   90.00
_cell.angle_gamma   90.00
#
_symmetry.space_group_name_H-M   'P 1'
#
loop_
_entity.id
_entity.type
_entity.pdbx_description
1 polymer ?
#
loop_
_entity_poly.entity_id
_entity_poly.type
_entity_poly.pdbx_seq_one_letter_code
_entity_poly.pdbx_strand_id
1 'polypeptide(L)'
;MTATRGWLTIEAPFQLQIFEGKRLLGTTRSERLSLLAGPHELRLVSTALNFETTINVEIPAGIGITTRVAAPNGTLSLNAMPWANVSLDGRSLGTTPVMNLSVPVGRHEVIWRHPQLGERRQTAVVTARGPVTLTIDLRR
;
A
#
# COMPACT_ATOMS: atom_id res chain seq x y z
N MET A 1 -5.49 31.40 -27.31
CA MET A 1 -4.59 31.25 -26.15
C MET A 1 -4.19 29.78 -25.98
N THR A 2 -2.92 29.50 -25.95
CA THR A 2 -2.43 28.14 -25.81
C THR A 2 -2.41 27.76 -24.32
N ALA A 3 -3.07 26.65 -23.97
CA ALA A 3 -3.04 26.16 -22.60
C ALA A 3 -1.65 25.66 -22.26
N THR A 4 -1.12 26.10 -21.14
CA THR A 4 0.18 25.66 -20.63
C THR A 4 0.00 24.39 -19.80
N ARG A 5 0.91 23.45 -19.94
CA ARG A 5 0.86 22.19 -19.21
C ARG A 5 2.11 22.01 -18.37
N GLY A 6 1.98 21.25 -17.34
CA GLY A 6 3.08 20.77 -16.53
C GLY A 6 2.96 19.26 -16.36
N TRP A 7 3.81 18.69 -15.53
CA TRP A 7 3.87 17.24 -15.31
C TRP A 7 3.79 16.93 -13.84
N LEU A 8 3.09 15.83 -13.53
CA LEU A 8 2.94 15.34 -12.17
C LEU A 8 3.37 13.89 -12.10
N THR A 9 4.26 13.60 -11.14
CA THR A 9 4.62 12.24 -10.76
C THR A 9 4.10 11.99 -9.35
N ILE A 10 3.38 10.88 -9.15
CA ILE A 10 2.87 10.51 -7.84
C ILE A 10 3.61 9.27 -7.39
N GLU A 11 4.29 9.36 -6.25
CA GLU A 11 4.98 8.24 -5.62
C GLU A 11 4.11 7.69 -4.49
N ALA A 12 3.88 6.39 -4.53
CA ALA A 12 3.10 5.69 -3.52
C ALA A 12 3.71 4.30 -3.30
N PRO A 13 3.52 3.70 -2.11
CA PRO A 13 4.05 2.37 -1.83
C PRO A 13 3.33 1.24 -2.57
N PHE A 14 2.20 1.54 -3.20
CA PHE A 14 1.42 0.59 -4.00
C PHE A 14 0.75 1.34 -5.15
N GLN A 15 0.25 0.59 -6.12
CA GLN A 15 -0.40 1.18 -7.29
C GLN A 15 -1.73 1.82 -6.92
N LEU A 16 -1.92 3.05 -7.35
CA LEU A 16 -3.17 3.80 -7.20
C LEU A 16 -3.68 4.21 -8.57
N GLN A 17 -4.99 4.21 -8.73
CA GLN A 17 -5.66 4.83 -9.86
C GLN A 17 -5.83 6.32 -9.56
N ILE A 18 -5.62 7.17 -10.55
CA ILE A 18 -5.64 8.62 -10.40
C ILE A 18 -6.81 9.17 -11.19
N PHE A 19 -7.76 9.81 -10.48
CA PHE A 19 -8.94 10.39 -11.09
C PHE A 19 -8.97 11.89 -10.88
N GLU A 20 -9.44 12.61 -11.88
CA GLU A 20 -9.86 14.01 -11.74
C GLU A 20 -11.35 14.06 -12.02
N GLY A 21 -12.15 14.33 -11.00
CA GLY A 21 -13.60 14.16 -11.08
C GLY A 21 -13.96 12.70 -11.38
N LYS A 22 -14.65 12.47 -12.47
CA LYS A 22 -14.99 11.09 -12.91
C LYS A 22 -14.04 10.54 -13.95
N ARG A 23 -13.02 11.30 -14.32
CA ARG A 23 -12.11 10.95 -15.39
C ARG A 23 -10.87 10.24 -14.85
N LEU A 24 -10.59 9.05 -15.34
CA LEU A 24 -9.36 8.33 -15.02
C LEU A 24 -8.21 8.94 -15.82
N LEU A 25 -7.19 9.45 -15.12
CA LEU A 25 -6.02 10.05 -15.75
C LEU A 25 -4.91 9.03 -15.97
N GLY A 26 -4.80 8.03 -15.12
CA GLY A 26 -3.75 7.04 -15.17
C GLY A 26 -3.56 6.36 -13.84
N THR A 27 -2.39 5.78 -13.64
CA THR A 27 -2.01 5.10 -12.40
C THR A 27 -0.65 5.59 -11.92
N THR A 28 -0.29 5.27 -10.69
CA THR A 28 1.03 5.61 -10.14
C THR A 28 2.18 4.88 -10.83
N ARG A 29 1.88 3.87 -11.64
CA ARG A 29 2.88 3.21 -12.48
C ARG A 29 3.20 3.98 -13.76
N SER A 30 2.36 4.95 -14.13
CA SER A 30 2.66 5.85 -15.23
C SER A 30 3.87 6.71 -14.88
N GLU A 31 4.73 6.99 -15.85
CA GLU A 31 5.93 7.77 -15.57
C GLU A 31 5.60 9.16 -15.05
N ARG A 32 4.67 9.82 -15.71
CA ARG A 32 4.22 11.14 -15.30
C ARG A 32 2.92 11.49 -16.04
N LEU A 33 2.14 12.35 -15.41
CA LEU A 33 0.90 12.83 -15.99
C LEU A 33 1.11 14.23 -16.54
N SER A 34 0.60 14.50 -17.75
CA SER A 34 0.57 15.83 -18.30
C SER A 34 -0.78 16.47 -17.95
N LEU A 35 -0.73 17.57 -17.22
CA LEU A 35 -1.92 18.27 -16.75
C LEU A 35 -1.83 19.75 -17.11
N LEU A 36 -2.98 20.40 -17.26
CA LEU A 36 -3.01 21.85 -17.44
C LEU A 36 -2.43 22.53 -16.21
N ALA A 37 -1.64 23.59 -16.42
CA ALA A 37 -1.12 24.36 -15.30
C ALA A 37 -2.27 24.93 -14.47
N GLY A 38 -2.11 24.92 -13.16
CA GLY A 38 -3.10 25.42 -12.23
C GLY A 38 -3.49 24.38 -11.16
N PRO A 39 -4.50 24.67 -10.35
CA PRO A 39 -4.93 23.78 -9.29
C PRO A 39 -5.71 22.59 -9.82
N HIS A 40 -5.46 21.43 -9.21
CA HIS A 40 -6.17 20.19 -9.51
C HIS A 40 -6.50 19.46 -8.23
N GLU A 41 -7.71 18.92 -8.15
CA GLU A 41 -8.10 18.00 -7.09
C GLU A 41 -8.10 16.59 -7.66
N LEU A 42 -7.25 15.73 -7.13
CA LEU A 42 -7.07 14.38 -7.63
C LEU A 42 -7.49 13.35 -6.57
N ARG A 43 -8.25 12.36 -7.00
CA ARG A 43 -8.66 11.25 -6.18
C ARG A 43 -7.79 10.04 -6.50
N LEU A 44 -7.18 9.46 -5.48
CA LEU A 44 -6.28 8.32 -5.60
C LEU A 44 -6.94 7.11 -4.96
N VAL A 45 -7.06 6.02 -5.73
CA VAL A 45 -7.86 4.86 -5.32
C VAL A 45 -7.07 3.58 -5.52
N SER A 46 -7.10 2.71 -4.52
CA SER A 46 -6.71 1.30 -4.65
C SER A 46 -7.90 0.45 -4.22
N THR A 47 -8.59 -0.17 -5.17
CA THR A 47 -9.71 -1.05 -4.87
C THR A 47 -9.24 -2.34 -4.20
N ALA A 48 -8.07 -2.85 -4.59
CA ALA A 48 -7.49 -4.05 -4.01
C ALA A 48 -7.21 -3.90 -2.51
N LEU A 49 -6.79 -2.72 -2.07
CA LEU A 49 -6.45 -2.44 -0.67
C LEU A 49 -7.53 -1.66 0.05
N ASN A 50 -8.63 -1.37 -0.62
CA ASN A 50 -9.75 -0.58 -0.10
C ASN A 50 -9.28 0.77 0.46
N PHE A 51 -8.44 1.43 -0.30
CA PHE A 51 -7.83 2.72 0.08
C PHE A 51 -8.24 3.80 -0.91
N GLU A 52 -8.59 4.96 -0.39
CA GLU A 52 -8.93 6.14 -1.21
C GLU A 52 -8.50 7.40 -0.47
N THR A 53 -7.91 8.32 -1.21
CA THR A 53 -7.55 9.63 -0.67
C THR A 53 -7.69 10.69 -1.76
N THR A 54 -7.83 11.93 -1.35
CA THR A 54 -7.88 13.08 -2.27
C THR A 54 -6.71 13.99 -1.96
N ILE A 55 -6.03 14.43 -3.01
CA ILE A 55 -4.95 15.40 -2.89
C ILE A 55 -5.25 16.62 -3.75
N ASN A 56 -4.78 17.77 -3.29
CA ASN A 56 -4.83 19.01 -4.05
C ASN A 56 -3.42 19.36 -4.48
N VAL A 57 -3.22 19.52 -5.79
CA VAL A 57 -1.91 19.84 -6.33
C VAL A 57 -2.04 21.08 -7.22
N GLU A 58 -0.99 21.88 -7.24
CA GLU A 58 -0.88 22.98 -8.18
C GLU A 58 0.21 22.66 -9.16
N ILE A 59 -0.14 22.62 -10.44
CA ILE A 59 0.77 22.24 -11.52
C ILE A 59 1.45 23.49 -12.05
N PRO A 60 2.79 23.62 -11.89
CA PRO A 60 3.50 24.76 -12.48
C PRO A 60 3.59 24.61 -14.00
N ALA A 61 3.58 25.72 -14.71
CA ALA A 61 3.70 25.71 -16.15
C ALA A 61 5.08 25.28 -16.58
N GLY A 62 5.15 24.25 -17.44
CA GLY A 62 6.41 23.80 -18.03
C GLY A 62 7.37 23.06 -17.11
N ILE A 63 6.94 22.71 -15.90
CA ILE A 63 7.79 22.10 -14.88
C ILE A 63 7.12 20.82 -14.38
N GLY A 64 7.94 19.82 -14.05
CA GLY A 64 7.46 18.60 -13.41
C GLY A 64 7.54 18.71 -11.90
N ILE A 65 6.56 18.20 -11.19
CA ILE A 65 6.58 18.07 -9.74
C ILE A 65 6.32 16.63 -9.33
N THR A 66 6.78 16.26 -8.14
CA THR A 66 6.58 14.94 -7.56
C THR A 66 5.84 15.10 -6.25
N THR A 67 4.77 14.33 -6.08
CA THR A 67 4.00 14.29 -4.85
C THR A 67 4.06 12.88 -4.29
N ARG A 68 4.32 12.76 -2.99
CA ARG A 68 4.34 11.48 -2.30
C ARG A 68 3.05 11.26 -1.52
N VAL A 69 2.56 10.04 -1.60
CA VAL A 69 1.39 9.60 -0.85
C VAL A 69 1.86 8.58 0.18
N ALA A 70 1.66 8.88 1.46
CA ALA A 70 2.00 7.96 2.52
C ALA A 70 0.91 6.90 2.65
N ALA A 71 1.32 5.64 2.88
CA ALA A 71 0.37 4.58 3.18
C ALA A 71 -0.13 4.75 4.62
N PRO A 72 -1.45 4.63 4.86
CA PRO A 72 -1.94 4.53 6.22
C PRO A 72 -1.52 3.20 6.82
N ASN A 73 -1.53 3.09 8.13
CA ASN A 73 -1.29 1.82 8.80
C ASN A 73 -2.60 1.07 8.99
N GLY A 74 -2.53 -0.25 8.79
CA GLY A 74 -3.57 -1.16 9.19
C GLY A 74 -3.12 -2.00 10.37
N THR A 75 -3.96 -2.92 10.80
CA THR A 75 -3.66 -3.80 11.93
C THR A 75 -3.57 -5.24 11.45
N LEU A 76 -2.50 -5.93 11.83
CA LEU A 76 -2.25 -7.32 11.46
C LEU A 76 -2.01 -8.15 12.72
N SER A 77 -2.72 -9.28 12.83
CA SER A 77 -2.49 -10.25 13.89
C SER A 77 -2.10 -11.58 13.28
N LEU A 78 -1.11 -12.25 13.86
CA LEU A 78 -0.54 -13.49 13.35
C LEU A 78 -0.57 -14.55 14.43
N ASN A 79 -1.04 -15.74 14.09
CA ASN A 79 -1.07 -16.86 15.00
C ASN A 79 -0.71 -18.17 14.26
N ALA A 80 -0.19 -19.13 14.99
CA ALA A 80 0.19 -20.42 14.42
C ALA A 80 -0.07 -21.53 15.45
N MET A 81 -0.34 -22.71 14.94
CA MET A 81 -0.48 -23.91 15.76
C MET A 81 0.64 -24.88 15.43
N PRO A 82 1.39 -25.38 16.42
CA PRO A 82 1.27 -25.06 17.85
C PRO A 82 1.80 -23.68 18.22
N TRP A 83 2.79 -23.20 17.49
CA TRP A 83 3.40 -21.88 17.58
C TRP A 83 4.42 -21.75 16.45
N ALA A 84 4.89 -20.53 16.22
CA ALA A 84 5.96 -20.30 15.25
C ALA A 84 6.72 -19.03 15.58
N ASN A 85 7.97 -18.98 15.17
CA ASN A 85 8.71 -17.73 15.05
C ASN A 85 8.31 -17.10 13.73
N VAL A 86 7.94 -15.84 13.76
CA VAL A 86 7.37 -15.17 12.59
C VAL A 86 8.24 -14.00 12.20
N SER A 87 8.40 -13.84 10.89
CA SER A 87 9.07 -12.67 10.29
C SER A 87 8.11 -12.00 9.32
N LEU A 88 8.18 -10.68 9.26
CA LEU A 88 7.39 -9.89 8.34
C LEU A 88 8.34 -9.05 7.49
N ASP A 89 8.29 -9.26 6.16
CA ASP A 89 9.16 -8.57 5.20
C ASP A 89 10.65 -8.64 5.58
N GLY A 90 11.08 -9.82 6.08
CA GLY A 90 12.45 -10.04 6.51
C GLY A 90 12.77 -9.57 7.92
N ARG A 91 11.82 -8.99 8.64
CA ARG A 91 12.01 -8.50 9.99
C ARG A 91 11.43 -9.45 11.01
N SER A 92 12.24 -9.91 11.95
CA SER A 92 11.77 -10.83 12.99
C SER A 92 10.81 -10.14 13.95
N LEU A 93 9.66 -10.80 14.18
CA LEU A 93 8.63 -10.31 15.11
C LEU A 93 8.58 -11.09 16.42
N GLY A 94 9.26 -12.24 16.47
CA GLY A 94 9.23 -13.12 17.64
C GLY A 94 8.27 -14.27 17.48
N THR A 95 7.79 -14.79 18.59
CA THR A 95 6.97 -16.01 18.65
C THR A 95 5.48 -15.65 18.67
N THR A 96 4.67 -16.43 17.95
CA THR A 96 3.20 -16.25 17.95
C THR A 96 2.61 -16.55 19.34
N PRO A 97 1.45 -15.93 19.67
CA PRO A 97 0.70 -15.01 18.83
C PRO A 97 1.32 -13.61 18.80
N VAL A 98 1.23 -12.95 17.64
CA VAL A 98 1.58 -11.54 17.49
C VAL A 98 0.28 -10.79 17.22
N MET A 99 -0.12 -9.93 18.13
CA MET A 99 -1.44 -9.30 18.11
C MET A 99 -1.34 -7.80 17.87
N ASN A 100 -2.29 -7.29 17.09
CA ASN A 100 -2.46 -5.85 16.89
C ASN A 100 -1.20 -5.13 16.41
N LEU A 101 -0.51 -5.74 15.47
CA LEU A 101 0.68 -5.15 14.88
C LEU A 101 0.28 -4.05 13.90
N SER A 102 0.83 -2.86 14.07
CA SER A 102 0.60 -1.74 13.15
C SER A 102 1.57 -1.86 11.99
N VAL A 103 1.05 -2.02 10.78
CA VAL A 103 1.85 -2.15 9.57
C VAL A 103 1.24 -1.31 8.45
N PRO A 104 2.05 -0.85 7.50
CA PRO A 104 1.49 -0.12 6.36
C PRO A 104 0.51 -0.97 5.55
N VAL A 105 -0.50 -0.34 5.02
CA VAL A 105 -1.43 -0.98 4.09
C VAL A 105 -0.65 -1.45 2.86
N GLY A 106 -0.93 -2.67 2.41
CA GLY A 106 -0.27 -3.27 1.26
C GLY A 106 0.00 -4.75 1.48
N ARG A 107 0.84 -5.31 0.62
CA ARG A 107 1.23 -6.70 0.69
C ARG A 107 2.49 -6.86 1.53
N HIS A 108 2.48 -7.88 2.38
CA HIS A 108 3.60 -8.19 3.25
C HIS A 108 3.91 -9.69 3.16
N GLU A 109 5.18 -10.05 3.16
CA GLU A 109 5.58 -11.45 3.19
C GLU A 109 5.74 -11.90 4.63
N VAL A 110 5.01 -12.96 5.00
CA VAL A 110 5.06 -13.56 6.33
C VAL A 110 5.78 -14.89 6.22
N ILE A 111 6.80 -15.09 7.05
CA ILE A 111 7.53 -16.34 7.13
C ILE A 111 7.31 -16.92 8.52
N TRP A 112 6.77 -18.14 8.55
CA TRP A 112 6.50 -18.90 9.78
C TRP A 112 7.55 -19.97 9.92
N ARG A 113 8.24 -20.02 11.05
CA ARG A 113 9.28 -21.01 11.31
C ARG A 113 9.04 -21.76 12.60
N HIS A 114 9.21 -23.08 12.53
CA HIS A 114 9.15 -23.94 13.69
C HIS A 114 10.32 -24.94 13.63
N PRO A 115 11.06 -25.18 14.73
CA PRO A 115 12.25 -26.03 14.69
C PRO A 115 11.98 -27.45 14.23
N GLN A 116 10.77 -27.95 14.44
CA GLN A 116 10.42 -29.33 14.09
C GLN A 116 9.50 -29.44 12.89
N LEU A 117 8.68 -28.42 12.64
CA LEU A 117 7.66 -28.46 11.59
C LEU A 117 8.06 -27.73 10.33
N GLY A 118 9.19 -27.01 10.35
CA GLY A 118 9.75 -26.37 9.18
C GLY A 118 9.29 -24.93 8.98
N GLU A 119 9.40 -24.49 7.76
CA GLU A 119 9.12 -23.10 7.37
C GLU A 119 7.96 -23.03 6.39
N ARG A 120 7.12 -22.05 6.56
CA ARG A 120 6.04 -21.72 5.61
C ARG A 120 6.10 -20.26 5.26
N ARG A 121 5.73 -19.95 4.04
CA ARG A 121 5.64 -18.55 3.55
C ARG A 121 4.22 -18.24 3.14
N GLN A 122 3.80 -17.02 3.44
CA GLN A 122 2.45 -16.57 3.12
C GLN A 122 2.47 -15.08 2.85
N THR A 123 1.59 -14.62 1.97
CA THR A 123 1.43 -13.20 1.71
C THR A 123 0.25 -12.68 2.53
N ALA A 124 0.49 -11.65 3.33
CA ALA A 124 -0.54 -10.94 4.05
C ALA A 124 -0.92 -9.69 3.26
N VAL A 125 -2.21 -9.49 3.03
CA VAL A 125 -2.70 -8.26 2.43
C VAL A 125 -3.41 -7.45 3.50
N VAL A 126 -2.77 -6.35 3.92
CA VAL A 126 -3.31 -5.45 4.95
C VAL A 126 -4.05 -4.33 4.26
N THR A 127 -5.31 -4.15 4.62
CA THR A 127 -6.18 -3.15 4.00
C THR A 127 -6.54 -2.05 4.98
N ALA A 128 -6.98 -0.91 4.45
CA ALA A 128 -7.47 0.20 5.26
C ALA A 128 -8.87 -0.08 5.85
N ARG A 129 -9.49 -1.19 5.45
CA ARG A 129 -10.87 -1.52 5.82
C ARG A 129 -11.01 -1.97 7.26
N GLY A 130 -10.03 -2.68 7.79
CA GLY A 130 -10.08 -3.17 9.16
C GLY A 130 -8.95 -4.12 9.49
N PRO A 131 -8.94 -4.67 10.71
CA PRO A 131 -7.87 -5.60 11.12
C PRO A 131 -7.88 -6.88 10.28
N VAL A 132 -6.68 -7.40 10.04
CA VAL A 132 -6.46 -8.66 9.33
C VAL A 132 -5.83 -9.64 10.29
N THR A 133 -6.37 -10.85 10.36
CA THR A 133 -5.82 -11.93 11.17
C THR A 133 -5.45 -13.10 10.27
N LEU A 134 -4.21 -13.56 10.38
CA LEU A 134 -3.75 -14.78 9.71
C LEU A 134 -3.46 -15.85 10.74
N THR A 135 -3.98 -17.03 10.48
CA THR A 135 -3.71 -18.21 11.31
C THR A 135 -3.24 -19.33 10.41
N ILE A 136 -2.19 -20.02 10.82
CA ILE A 136 -1.68 -21.18 10.09
C ILE A 136 -1.56 -22.37 11.04
N ASP A 137 -1.81 -23.56 10.50
CA ASP A 137 -1.60 -24.82 11.23
C ASP A 137 -0.39 -25.53 10.61
N LEU A 138 0.73 -25.48 11.29
CA LEU A 138 1.98 -26.07 10.82
C LEU A 138 2.01 -27.60 10.92
N ARG A 139 1.06 -28.18 11.60
CA ARG A 139 0.94 -29.63 11.76
C ARG A 139 0.37 -30.33 10.53
N ARG A 140 -0.16 -29.58 9.60
CA ARG A 140 -0.77 -30.09 8.37
C ARG A 140 0.13 -29.99 7.16
#